data_810911d20de4f90f7da58ec5def9f82d
#
_entry.id   810911d20de4f90f7da58ec5def9f82d
#
_cell.length_a   1.000
_cell.length_b   1.000
_cell.length_c   1.000
_cell.angle_alpha   90.00
_cell.angle_beta   90.00
_cell.angle_gamma   90.00
#
_symmetry.space_group_name_H-M   'P 1'
#
loop_
_entity.id
_entity.type
_entity.pdbx_description
1 polymer ?
#
loop_
_entity_poly.entity_id
_entity_poly.type
_entity_poly.pdbx_seq_one_letter_code
_entity_poly.pdbx_strand_id
1 'polypeptide(L)'
;MSNLSYDFAMMMFDLVSQVFFREVRTRGSHHIPRHGPVIFVAAPHSNQVSENIYKETRRRAQFLIAAASMKRRFIGFMARALHNIPVARAQDDAKPGAGTVSLSADDPCRIIGKGTRFTSVFSPRMTITLPKDIGYASSEVVEVISDTELLIKRELKGEDNVGTAQVLEALEQLRKEGADGFAYKCVPYVSQEDMFRQVYHQLDDGGGIIIFPEGGSHDRTDFLPFKAGFALMALGAMANNPGLQVKIQPAGMYYFHAHRFRSRAVIDFGHPLDVPPEYVEKFKRGGAEKREAVGKLVEDVVDSLKAVTIRAPDYETLQVIQAARRLYLQPGQHLSIDQVVKLSRRLLEAYFHFEDEPRIQQLRKDILDYNTKLRRFGLRDHQVPRAEKNSSKAAVLLVYRTILLSVWAVLALPGTALNSPIFILASVISAKKSKEALAASQVKIEAKDVLATWKVLVAAAVVPVLYTIYAILGTWLAVRAGATRPWIIATPFITFTVLPLMNFAALRFGEAGMDVLKSLPPLIVALVPGQQKALLKLKRTREELSKRLTDVVDELGPQIYDNFKKTRIVDPSAKDGSHALRQRKGGLAKNEEASILDDPMSWLDDRLFGWTMPEPPAEGDEAWGDTDY
;
A
#
# COMPACT_ATOMS: atom_id res chain seq x y z
N MET A 1 8.84 7.81 -28.18
CA MET A 1 8.11 6.52 -28.27
C MET A 1 6.64 6.83 -28.53
N SER A 2 5.91 5.94 -29.21
CA SER A 2 4.52 6.21 -29.59
C SER A 2 3.55 6.14 -28.40
N ASN A 3 2.44 6.86 -28.46
CA ASN A 3 1.35 6.75 -27.50
C ASN A 3 0.86 5.31 -27.31
N LEU A 4 1.04 4.48 -28.36
CA LEU A 4 0.68 3.06 -28.36
C LEU A 4 1.51 2.24 -27.36
N SER A 5 2.80 2.57 -27.15
CA SER A 5 3.64 1.88 -26.17
C SER A 5 3.21 2.16 -24.74
N TYR A 6 2.75 3.38 -24.47
CA TYR A 6 2.19 3.73 -23.17
C TYR A 6 0.88 2.98 -22.89
N ASP A 7 -0.04 2.99 -23.86
CA ASP A 7 -1.33 2.33 -23.73
C ASP A 7 -1.18 0.81 -23.56
N PHE A 8 -0.24 0.18 -24.29
CA PHE A 8 0.10 -1.23 -24.11
C PHE A 8 0.67 -1.51 -22.71
N ALA A 9 1.58 -0.67 -22.22
CA ALA A 9 2.14 -0.82 -20.88
C ALA A 9 1.03 -0.69 -19.81
N MET A 10 0.11 0.27 -19.95
CA MET A 10 -1.03 0.43 -19.04
C MET A 10 -1.96 -0.79 -19.06
N MET A 11 -2.26 -1.36 -20.24
CA MET A 11 -3.04 -2.59 -20.35
C MET A 11 -2.37 -3.76 -19.62
N MET A 12 -1.05 -3.89 -19.74
CA MET A 12 -0.29 -4.92 -19.01
C MET A 12 -0.33 -4.71 -17.50
N PHE A 13 -0.23 -3.46 -17.02
CA PHE A 13 -0.36 -3.16 -15.60
C PHE A 13 -1.77 -3.41 -15.07
N ASP A 14 -2.81 -3.08 -15.84
CA ASP A 14 -4.21 -3.39 -15.48
C ASP A 14 -4.41 -4.90 -15.35
N LEU A 15 -3.90 -5.69 -16.28
CA LEU A 15 -3.96 -7.15 -16.21
C LEU A 15 -3.26 -7.69 -14.97
N VAL A 16 -2.05 -7.21 -14.68
CA VAL A 16 -1.27 -7.61 -13.49
C VAL A 16 -2.03 -7.24 -12.21
N SER A 17 -2.60 -6.05 -12.17
CA SER A 17 -3.37 -5.55 -11.04
C SER A 17 -4.62 -6.40 -10.79
N GLN A 18 -5.39 -6.74 -11.82
CA GLN A 18 -6.56 -7.60 -11.73
C GLN A 18 -6.24 -9.03 -11.27
N VAL A 19 -5.06 -9.56 -11.62
CA VAL A 19 -4.59 -10.86 -11.16
C VAL A 19 -4.11 -10.79 -9.70
N PHE A 20 -3.34 -9.75 -9.35
CA PHE A 20 -2.72 -9.64 -8.03
C PHE A 20 -3.70 -9.18 -6.94
N PHE A 21 -4.58 -8.22 -7.26
CA PHE A 21 -5.60 -7.73 -6.35
C PHE A 21 -6.96 -8.37 -6.64
N ARG A 22 -7.71 -8.68 -5.60
CA ARG A 22 -9.12 -9.09 -5.73
C ARG A 22 -9.98 -7.92 -6.16
N GLU A 23 -9.65 -6.73 -5.68
CA GLU A 23 -10.41 -5.51 -5.90
C GLU A 23 -9.52 -4.29 -5.66
N VAL A 24 -9.50 -3.37 -6.63
CA VAL A 24 -8.93 -2.03 -6.48
C VAL A 24 -10.06 -1.04 -6.74
N ARG A 25 -10.35 -0.19 -5.75
CA ARG A 25 -11.37 0.85 -5.89
C ARG A 25 -10.76 2.23 -5.86
N THR A 26 -11.25 3.08 -6.74
CA THR A 26 -10.92 4.50 -6.76
C THR A 26 -12.06 5.30 -6.11
N ARG A 27 -11.70 6.33 -5.35
CA ARG A 27 -12.62 7.32 -4.77
C ARG A 27 -12.16 8.70 -5.21
N GLY A 28 -13.12 9.64 -5.28
CA GLY A 28 -12.77 11.01 -5.61
C GLY A 28 -12.19 11.19 -7.03
N SER A 29 -12.36 10.22 -7.93
CA SER A 29 -11.83 10.30 -9.30
C SER A 29 -12.39 11.50 -10.08
N HIS A 30 -13.58 11.99 -9.70
CA HIS A 30 -14.19 13.20 -10.25
C HIS A 30 -13.42 14.49 -9.87
N HIS A 31 -12.61 14.47 -8.83
CA HIS A 31 -11.74 15.58 -8.44
C HIS A 31 -10.51 15.70 -9.34
N ILE A 32 -10.13 14.64 -10.06
CA ILE A 32 -8.91 14.65 -10.86
C ILE A 32 -9.04 15.65 -12.00
N PRO A 33 -8.14 16.64 -12.12
CA PRO A 33 -8.14 17.58 -13.24
C PRO A 33 -7.99 16.83 -14.57
N ARG A 34 -8.95 16.97 -15.47
CA ARG A 34 -8.91 16.28 -16.77
C ARG A 34 -7.96 16.92 -17.76
N HIS A 35 -7.68 18.20 -17.62
CA HIS A 35 -6.81 18.99 -18.49
C HIS A 35 -5.88 19.87 -17.66
N GLY A 36 -4.81 20.37 -18.30
CA GLY A 36 -3.82 21.25 -17.70
C GLY A 36 -2.75 20.52 -16.87
N PRO A 37 -1.69 21.21 -16.45
CA PRO A 37 -0.58 20.63 -15.72
C PRO A 37 -0.99 20.18 -14.32
N VAL A 38 -0.58 18.97 -13.93
CA VAL A 38 -0.91 18.42 -12.62
C VAL A 38 0.25 17.58 -12.06
N ILE A 39 0.54 17.78 -10.78
CA ILE A 39 1.45 16.93 -10.03
C ILE A 39 0.61 16.08 -9.06
N PHE A 40 0.54 14.78 -9.33
CA PHE A 40 -0.06 13.81 -8.42
C PHE A 40 0.92 13.49 -7.31
N VAL A 41 0.59 13.85 -6.09
CA VAL A 41 1.38 13.54 -4.91
C VAL A 41 0.72 12.38 -4.18
N ALA A 42 1.37 11.23 -4.21
CA ALA A 42 0.81 9.98 -3.70
C ALA A 42 1.53 9.48 -2.45
N ALA A 43 0.78 9.04 -1.46
CA ALA A 43 1.30 8.43 -0.24
C ALA A 43 0.31 7.37 0.32
N PRO A 44 0.81 6.32 1.02
CA PRO A 44 2.21 5.89 1.09
C PRO A 44 2.76 5.38 -0.26
N HIS A 45 4.09 5.27 -0.35
CA HIS A 45 4.76 4.95 -1.62
C HIS A 45 4.35 3.60 -2.20
N SER A 46 3.65 3.64 -3.35
CA SER A 46 3.28 2.46 -4.15
C SER A 46 3.15 2.81 -5.64
N ASN A 47 3.45 1.85 -6.50
CA ASN A 47 3.54 2.06 -7.95
C ASN A 47 2.20 1.89 -8.71
N GLN A 48 1.05 1.81 -8.01
CA GLN A 48 -0.24 1.45 -8.62
C GLN A 48 -1.13 2.64 -9.00
N VAL A 49 -0.68 3.87 -8.76
CA VAL A 49 -1.50 5.07 -8.98
C VAL A 49 -1.72 5.37 -10.47
N SER A 50 -0.71 5.13 -11.32
CA SER A 50 -0.80 5.52 -12.74
C SER A 50 -1.86 4.78 -13.51
N GLU A 51 -2.00 3.50 -13.26
CA GLU A 51 -3.01 2.66 -13.88
C GLU A 51 -4.42 3.20 -13.60
N ASN A 52 -4.69 3.53 -12.34
CA ASN A 52 -5.99 4.03 -11.94
C ASN A 52 -6.25 5.45 -12.45
N ILE A 53 -5.24 6.33 -12.49
CA ILE A 53 -5.36 7.65 -13.10
C ILE A 53 -5.69 7.52 -14.59
N TYR A 54 -4.98 6.65 -15.32
CA TYR A 54 -5.24 6.41 -16.74
C TYR A 54 -6.63 5.80 -16.97
N LYS A 55 -7.04 4.85 -16.13
CA LYS A 55 -8.34 4.17 -16.22
C LYS A 55 -9.51 5.15 -16.04
N GLU A 56 -9.42 6.02 -15.04
CA GLU A 56 -10.47 6.97 -14.67
C GLU A 56 -10.53 8.20 -15.61
N THR A 57 -9.40 8.69 -16.08
CA THR A 57 -9.31 9.98 -16.78
C THR A 57 -8.74 9.91 -18.19
N ARG A 58 -8.17 8.77 -18.59
CA ARG A 58 -7.36 8.59 -19.81
C ARG A 58 -6.13 9.52 -19.90
N ARG A 59 -5.72 10.11 -18.76
CA ARG A 59 -4.51 10.95 -18.69
C ARG A 59 -3.26 10.09 -18.62
N ARG A 60 -2.29 10.43 -19.44
CA ARG A 60 -0.95 9.84 -19.43
C ARG A 60 -0.08 10.64 -18.48
N ALA A 61 0.14 10.12 -17.28
CA ALA A 61 1.01 10.73 -16.27
C ALA A 61 2.35 9.98 -16.22
N GLN A 62 3.44 10.73 -16.02
CA GLN A 62 4.81 10.22 -15.98
C GLN A 62 5.27 10.09 -14.54
N PHE A 63 5.89 8.95 -14.19
CA PHE A 63 6.53 8.79 -12.88
C PHE A 63 7.94 9.35 -12.85
N LEU A 64 8.32 9.83 -11.68
CA LEU A 64 9.71 10.01 -11.32
C LEU A 64 10.26 8.67 -10.80
N ILE A 65 11.18 8.08 -11.52
CA ILE A 65 11.75 6.76 -11.19
C ILE A 65 13.26 6.87 -10.94
N ALA A 66 13.79 6.10 -9.98
CA ALA A 66 15.23 6.05 -9.74
C ALA A 66 15.99 5.62 -11.03
N ALA A 67 16.99 6.40 -11.43
CA ALA A 67 17.79 6.14 -12.63
C ALA A 67 18.44 4.73 -12.61
N ALA A 68 18.84 4.24 -11.44
CA ALA A 68 19.33 2.88 -11.25
C ALA A 68 18.29 1.81 -11.65
N SER A 69 17.01 2.06 -11.48
CA SER A 69 15.93 1.15 -11.90
C SER A 69 15.78 1.10 -13.41
N MET A 70 16.07 2.18 -14.13
CA MET A 70 16.03 2.22 -15.59
C MET A 70 17.18 1.41 -16.25
N LYS A 71 18.27 1.11 -15.52
CA LYS A 71 19.36 0.25 -15.98
C LYS A 71 18.95 -1.24 -16.03
N ARG A 72 17.90 -1.64 -15.33
CA ARG A 72 17.38 -3.02 -15.32
C ARG A 72 16.60 -3.31 -16.61
N ARG A 73 16.90 -4.43 -17.30
CA ARG A 73 16.34 -4.73 -18.64
C ARG A 73 14.81 -4.59 -18.72
N PHE A 74 14.07 -5.35 -17.91
CA PHE A 74 12.59 -5.34 -17.95
C PHE A 74 11.99 -4.06 -17.38
N ILE A 75 12.44 -3.65 -16.19
CA ILE A 75 11.93 -2.44 -15.52
C ILE A 75 12.25 -1.20 -16.35
N GLY A 76 13.47 -1.11 -16.89
CA GLY A 76 13.88 0.00 -17.75
C GLY A 76 13.13 0.04 -19.08
N PHE A 77 12.78 -1.12 -19.67
CA PHE A 77 11.92 -1.16 -20.85
C PHE A 77 10.52 -0.60 -20.54
N MET A 78 9.87 -1.09 -19.47
CA MET A 78 8.56 -0.62 -19.07
C MET A 78 8.57 0.88 -18.67
N ALA A 79 9.60 1.32 -17.95
CA ALA A 79 9.75 2.72 -17.55
C ALA A 79 9.88 3.66 -18.76
N ARG A 80 10.62 3.24 -19.79
CA ARG A 80 10.71 3.99 -21.05
C ARG A 80 9.41 3.97 -21.86
N ALA A 81 8.70 2.83 -21.85
CA ALA A 81 7.38 2.73 -22.50
C ALA A 81 6.35 3.68 -21.88
N LEU A 82 6.44 3.92 -20.57
CA LEU A 82 5.62 4.87 -19.82
C LEU A 82 6.15 6.32 -19.85
N HIS A 83 7.23 6.59 -20.58
CA HIS A 83 7.89 7.88 -20.66
C HIS A 83 8.32 8.44 -19.28
N ASN A 84 8.68 7.56 -18.34
CA ASN A 84 9.03 7.96 -16.99
C ASN A 84 10.33 8.76 -16.94
N ILE A 85 10.38 9.76 -16.04
CA ILE A 85 11.50 10.67 -15.89
C ILE A 85 12.52 10.05 -14.90
N PRO A 86 13.80 9.87 -15.32
CA PRO A 86 14.82 9.33 -14.44
C PRO A 86 15.26 10.35 -13.38
N VAL A 87 15.31 9.91 -12.12
CA VAL A 87 15.87 10.68 -11.01
C VAL A 87 17.19 10.04 -10.60
N ALA A 88 18.28 10.73 -10.81
CA ALA A 88 19.57 10.30 -10.33
C ALA A 88 19.65 10.51 -8.81
N ARG A 89 20.02 9.46 -8.07
CA ARG A 89 20.17 9.51 -6.62
C ARG A 89 21.65 9.33 -6.28
N ALA A 90 22.23 10.28 -5.59
CA ALA A 90 23.61 10.24 -5.16
C ALA A 90 23.97 8.94 -4.40
N GLN A 91 23.03 8.44 -3.59
CA GLN A 91 23.20 7.21 -2.81
C GLN A 91 23.28 5.93 -3.67
N ASP A 92 22.69 5.91 -4.87
CA ASP A 92 22.73 4.74 -5.78
C ASP A 92 24.14 4.53 -6.37
N ASP A 93 24.92 5.61 -6.43
CA ASP A 93 26.31 5.61 -6.94
C ASP A 93 27.35 5.74 -5.80
N ALA A 94 26.92 5.60 -4.54
CA ALA A 94 27.79 5.63 -3.38
C ALA A 94 28.78 4.46 -3.38
N LYS A 95 30.05 4.75 -3.17
CA LYS A 95 31.15 3.75 -3.13
C LYS A 95 31.75 3.68 -1.73
N PRO A 96 32.15 2.48 -1.26
CA PRO A 96 32.90 2.38 -0.02
C PRO A 96 34.26 3.08 -0.18
N GLY A 97 34.64 3.85 0.82
CA GLY A 97 35.99 4.44 0.90
C GLY A 97 37.04 3.45 1.41
N ALA A 98 38.29 3.67 1.04
CA ALA A 98 39.42 2.90 1.57
C ALA A 98 39.87 3.48 2.93
N GLY A 99 40.26 2.61 3.86
CA GLY A 99 40.70 3.02 5.19
C GLY A 99 39.52 3.34 6.14
N THR A 100 39.85 4.06 7.20
CA THR A 100 38.89 4.48 8.25
C THR A 100 38.95 5.98 8.49
N VAL A 101 37.88 6.55 9.03
CA VAL A 101 37.77 7.97 9.34
C VAL A 101 37.40 8.22 10.79
N SER A 102 37.93 9.31 11.33
CA SER A 102 37.62 9.82 12.67
C SER A 102 37.38 11.34 12.61
N LEU A 103 36.76 11.89 13.64
CA LEU A 103 36.65 13.34 13.80
C LEU A 103 37.94 13.89 14.48
N SER A 104 38.35 15.10 14.09
CA SER A 104 39.38 15.85 14.81
C SER A 104 38.89 16.18 16.20
N ALA A 105 39.80 16.18 17.16
CA ALA A 105 39.52 16.62 18.55
C ALA A 105 39.29 18.13 18.65
N ASP A 106 39.95 18.89 17.78
CA ASP A 106 39.97 20.36 17.83
C ASP A 106 38.87 21.01 16.97
N ASP A 107 38.40 20.31 15.91
CA ASP A 107 37.42 20.85 14.98
C ASP A 107 36.42 19.75 14.54
N PRO A 108 35.15 19.82 14.94
CA PRO A 108 34.13 18.84 14.57
C PRO A 108 33.77 18.83 13.05
N CYS A 109 34.19 19.86 12.31
CA CYS A 109 34.05 19.93 10.86
C CYS A 109 35.25 19.35 10.10
N ARG A 110 36.26 18.85 10.79
CA ARG A 110 37.49 18.28 10.22
C ARG A 110 37.48 16.75 10.39
N ILE A 111 37.56 16.03 9.28
CA ILE A 111 37.62 14.56 9.27
C ILE A 111 39.04 14.11 8.99
N ILE A 112 39.56 13.23 9.86
CA ILE A 112 40.87 12.64 9.74
C ILE A 112 40.76 11.20 9.27
N GLY A 113 41.47 10.84 8.22
CA GLY A 113 41.52 9.52 7.63
C GLY A 113 42.79 8.76 7.99
N LYS A 114 42.66 7.43 8.16
CA LYS A 114 43.78 6.50 8.31
C LYS A 114 43.75 5.47 7.17
N GLY A 115 44.77 5.46 6.34
CA GLY A 115 44.81 4.60 5.15
C GLY A 115 43.83 5.04 4.05
N THR A 116 43.44 6.29 4.05
CA THR A 116 42.51 6.89 3.08
C THR A 116 43.28 7.47 1.86
N ARG A 117 42.51 7.78 0.80
CA ARG A 117 42.99 8.44 -0.41
C ARG A 117 41.99 9.52 -0.84
N PHE A 118 41.77 10.49 0.00
CA PHE A 118 40.72 11.49 -0.18
C PHE A 118 40.90 12.29 -1.47
N THR A 119 42.11 12.67 -1.83
CA THR A 119 42.39 13.45 -3.04
C THR A 119 41.96 12.73 -4.34
N SER A 120 41.98 11.39 -4.35
CA SER A 120 41.60 10.60 -5.52
C SER A 120 40.10 10.26 -5.56
N VAL A 121 39.38 10.37 -4.43
CA VAL A 121 38.01 9.85 -4.30
C VAL A 121 36.99 10.94 -4.06
N PHE A 122 37.36 11.99 -3.34
CA PHE A 122 36.47 13.11 -3.05
C PHE A 122 36.76 14.33 -3.93
N SER A 123 35.71 15.05 -4.24
CA SER A 123 35.73 16.42 -4.75
C SER A 123 34.74 17.28 -3.96
N PRO A 124 34.86 18.60 -4.00
CA PRO A 124 33.92 19.50 -3.35
C PRO A 124 32.47 19.21 -3.75
N ARG A 125 31.55 19.38 -2.81
CA ARG A 125 30.10 19.07 -2.93
C ARG A 125 29.76 17.57 -2.85
N MET A 126 30.72 16.64 -2.82
CA MET A 126 30.44 15.24 -2.50
C MET A 126 30.07 15.11 -1.02
N THR A 127 29.42 14.03 -0.65
CA THR A 127 29.02 13.77 0.76
C THR A 127 29.78 12.57 1.28
N ILE A 128 30.32 12.69 2.49
CA ILE A 128 30.83 11.56 3.26
C ILE A 128 29.72 11.04 4.17
N THR A 129 29.52 9.70 4.20
CA THR A 129 28.49 9.05 5.02
C THR A 129 29.11 7.93 5.84
N LEU A 130 28.85 7.92 7.12
CA LEU A 130 29.27 6.93 8.08
C LEU A 130 28.32 5.71 8.12
N PRO A 131 28.67 4.59 8.79
CA PRO A 131 27.86 3.38 8.80
C PRO A 131 26.51 3.52 9.51
N LYS A 132 25.69 2.45 9.39
CA LYS A 132 24.34 2.37 9.96
C LYS A 132 24.34 2.48 11.48
N ASP A 133 25.32 1.90 12.13
CA ASP A 133 25.42 1.80 13.59
C ASP A 133 25.47 3.17 14.29
N ILE A 134 25.84 4.20 13.54
CA ILE A 134 25.86 5.61 13.94
C ILE A 134 24.90 6.44 13.09
N GLY A 135 23.74 5.87 12.74
CA GLY A 135 22.63 6.56 12.09
C GLY A 135 22.96 7.15 10.73
N TYR A 136 23.94 6.60 9.98
CA TYR A 136 24.39 7.13 8.68
C TYR A 136 24.77 8.62 8.74
N ALA A 137 25.40 9.05 9.83
CA ALA A 137 25.83 10.43 9.98
C ALA A 137 26.62 10.90 8.76
N SER A 138 26.25 12.05 8.21
CA SER A 138 26.78 12.51 6.91
C SER A 138 26.93 14.02 6.86
N SER A 139 27.87 14.49 6.02
CA SER A 139 28.03 15.90 5.69
C SER A 139 28.65 16.11 4.32
N GLU A 140 28.38 17.27 3.72
CA GLU A 140 28.96 17.70 2.44
C GLU A 140 30.42 18.09 2.62
N VAL A 141 31.29 17.61 1.74
CA VAL A 141 32.71 17.96 1.69
C VAL A 141 32.87 19.33 1.03
N VAL A 142 33.49 20.25 1.71
CA VAL A 142 33.83 21.60 1.20
C VAL A 142 35.16 21.58 0.48
N GLU A 143 36.17 20.97 1.14
CA GLU A 143 37.55 20.96 0.65
C GLU A 143 38.23 19.63 1.00
N VAL A 144 39.08 19.19 0.10
CA VAL A 144 39.97 18.05 0.31
C VAL A 144 41.37 18.59 0.57
N ILE A 145 41.78 18.60 1.85
CA ILE A 145 43.05 19.19 2.26
C ILE A 145 44.23 18.26 1.88
N SER A 146 44.09 16.97 2.15
CA SER A 146 45.09 15.95 1.86
C SER A 146 44.43 14.57 1.66
N ASP A 147 45.27 13.53 1.40
CA ASP A 147 44.75 12.15 1.37
C ASP A 147 44.17 11.65 2.70
N THR A 148 44.50 12.33 3.77
CA THR A 148 44.08 11.97 5.13
C THR A 148 43.26 13.03 5.82
N GLU A 149 42.88 14.11 5.13
CA GLU A 149 42.21 15.23 5.78
C GLU A 149 41.15 15.86 4.86
N LEU A 150 39.90 15.98 5.38
CA LEU A 150 38.76 16.60 4.72
C LEU A 150 38.15 17.67 5.59
N LEU A 151 37.70 18.75 4.97
CA LEU A 151 36.85 19.77 5.60
C LEU A 151 35.40 19.57 5.15
N ILE A 152 34.48 19.46 6.13
CA ILE A 152 33.04 19.30 5.87
C ILE A 152 32.29 20.59 6.20
N LYS A 153 31.17 20.81 5.54
CA LYS A 153 30.39 22.06 5.59
C LYS A 153 29.74 22.33 6.93
N ARG A 154 29.40 21.31 7.65
CA ARG A 154 28.75 21.32 8.96
C ARG A 154 29.07 20.02 9.68
N GLU A 155 28.87 20.02 10.98
CA GLU A 155 28.99 18.83 11.80
C GLU A 155 28.18 17.66 11.24
N LEU A 156 28.67 16.44 11.47
CA LEU A 156 27.98 15.22 11.05
C LEU A 156 26.61 15.12 11.72
N LYS A 157 25.60 14.89 10.91
CA LYS A 157 24.22 14.61 11.37
C LYS A 157 23.75 13.29 10.79
N GLY A 158 23.21 12.43 11.67
CA GLY A 158 22.61 11.17 11.32
C GLY A 158 21.10 11.15 11.53
N GLU A 159 20.50 10.01 11.28
CA GLU A 159 19.12 9.70 11.63
C GLU A 159 18.97 9.54 13.15
N ASP A 160 17.73 9.56 13.67
CA ASP A 160 17.41 9.40 15.09
C ASP A 160 18.12 10.43 16.01
N ASN A 161 18.30 11.67 15.53
CA ASN A 161 18.99 12.76 16.24
C ASN A 161 20.46 12.45 16.58
N VAL A 162 21.11 11.54 15.85
CA VAL A 162 22.54 11.32 16.00
C VAL A 162 23.30 12.58 15.56
N GLY A 163 24.01 13.19 16.52
CA GLY A 163 24.88 14.35 16.29
C GLY A 163 26.33 14.01 16.58
N THR A 164 27.18 15.04 16.56
CA THR A 164 28.63 14.92 16.74
C THR A 164 29.00 14.24 18.09
N ALA A 165 28.23 14.50 19.15
CA ALA A 165 28.50 13.92 20.48
C ALA A 165 28.38 12.39 20.46
N GLN A 166 27.30 11.86 19.84
CA GLN A 166 27.10 10.41 19.72
C GLN A 166 28.13 9.76 18.78
N VAL A 167 28.55 10.47 17.71
CA VAL A 167 29.65 10.01 16.85
C VAL A 167 30.97 9.91 17.59
N LEU A 168 31.28 10.88 18.45
CA LEU A 168 32.49 10.85 19.28
C LEU A 168 32.44 9.73 20.31
N GLU A 169 31.33 9.54 21.00
CA GLU A 169 31.13 8.44 21.94
C GLU A 169 31.30 7.06 21.28
N ALA A 170 30.70 6.88 20.12
CA ALA A 170 30.86 5.66 19.33
C ALA A 170 32.30 5.46 18.84
N LEU A 171 33.02 6.54 18.52
CA LEU A 171 34.44 6.49 18.18
C LEU A 171 35.31 6.03 19.38
N GLU A 172 34.99 6.49 20.56
CA GLU A 172 35.70 6.03 21.79
C GLU A 172 35.45 4.55 22.07
N GLN A 173 34.24 4.06 21.84
CA GLN A 173 33.92 2.63 21.95
C GLN A 173 34.71 1.80 20.93
N LEU A 174 34.73 2.21 19.66
CA LEU A 174 35.51 1.55 18.61
C LEU A 174 37.03 1.51 18.96
N ARG A 175 37.57 2.59 19.52
CA ARG A 175 38.97 2.61 19.95
C ARG A 175 39.26 1.62 21.09
N LYS A 176 38.33 1.41 22.02
CA LYS A 176 38.43 0.38 23.07
C LYS A 176 38.43 -1.04 22.49
N GLU A 177 37.74 -1.23 21.34
CA GLU A 177 37.68 -2.50 20.61
C GLU A 177 38.90 -2.68 19.65
N GLY A 178 39.82 -1.72 19.61
CA GLY A 178 41.03 -1.79 18.78
C GLY A 178 40.86 -1.30 17.35
N ALA A 179 39.75 -0.64 17.02
CA ALA A 179 39.53 -0.03 15.72
C ALA A 179 39.92 1.46 15.74
N ASP A 180 40.60 1.93 14.69
CA ASP A 180 41.10 3.30 14.57
C ASP A 180 40.07 4.35 14.13
N GLY A 181 38.88 3.93 13.66
CA GLY A 181 37.84 4.80 13.14
C GLY A 181 36.73 4.04 12.39
N PHE A 182 35.80 4.79 11.84
CA PHE A 182 34.65 4.26 11.11
C PHE A 182 34.98 3.94 9.64
N ALA A 183 34.40 2.87 9.11
CA ALA A 183 34.26 2.73 7.67
C ALA A 183 33.37 3.85 7.13
N TYR A 184 33.54 4.25 5.88
CA TYR A 184 32.76 5.34 5.28
C TYR A 184 32.41 5.06 3.83
N LYS A 185 31.42 5.81 3.32
CA LYS A 185 31.03 5.82 1.91
C LYS A 185 31.23 7.21 1.33
N CYS A 186 31.71 7.22 0.08
CA CYS A 186 31.82 8.41 -0.74
C CYS A 186 30.57 8.52 -1.61
N VAL A 187 29.78 9.56 -1.41
CA VAL A 187 28.53 9.78 -2.14
C VAL A 187 28.76 10.93 -3.13
N PRO A 188 28.66 10.70 -4.46
CA PRO A 188 28.93 11.73 -5.45
C PRO A 188 27.87 12.82 -5.43
N TYR A 189 28.22 14.03 -5.85
CA TYR A 189 27.26 15.08 -6.15
C TYR A 189 26.56 14.77 -7.47
N VAL A 190 25.24 14.86 -7.49
CA VAL A 190 24.43 14.62 -8.69
C VAL A 190 23.56 15.85 -8.97
N SER A 191 23.76 16.47 -10.14
CA SER A 191 22.88 17.55 -10.59
C SER A 191 21.51 17.00 -10.95
N GLN A 192 20.47 17.72 -10.55
CA GLN A 192 19.07 17.40 -10.87
C GLN A 192 18.51 18.27 -12.01
N GLU A 193 19.34 19.07 -12.67
CA GLU A 193 18.90 20.05 -13.67
C GLU A 193 18.18 19.42 -14.85
N ASP A 194 18.70 18.31 -15.39
CA ASP A 194 18.10 17.60 -16.51
C ASP A 194 16.72 16.99 -16.13
N MET A 195 16.60 16.49 -14.93
CA MET A 195 15.32 16.01 -14.40
C MET A 195 14.30 17.14 -14.27
N PHE A 196 14.69 18.29 -13.68
CA PHE A 196 13.81 19.46 -13.57
C PHE A 196 13.40 19.98 -14.95
N ARG A 197 14.32 20.04 -15.92
CA ARG A 197 14.02 20.45 -17.30
C ARG A 197 12.95 19.55 -17.93
N GLN A 198 13.07 18.23 -17.79
CA GLN A 198 12.07 17.28 -18.30
C GLN A 198 10.72 17.46 -17.61
N VAL A 199 10.71 17.67 -16.28
CA VAL A 199 9.47 17.93 -15.52
C VAL A 199 8.80 19.21 -16.00
N TYR A 200 9.56 20.32 -16.17
CA TYR A 200 9.00 21.58 -16.61
C TYR A 200 8.41 21.45 -18.01
N HIS A 201 9.11 20.83 -18.95
CA HIS A 201 8.58 20.56 -20.29
C HIS A 201 7.26 19.76 -20.23
N GLN A 202 7.19 18.71 -19.41
CA GLN A 202 5.97 17.92 -19.27
C GLN A 202 4.81 18.73 -18.67
N LEU A 203 5.06 19.63 -17.73
CA LEU A 203 4.05 20.51 -17.16
C LEU A 203 3.64 21.61 -18.12
N ASP A 204 4.57 22.19 -18.87
CA ASP A 204 4.29 23.20 -19.92
C ASP A 204 3.39 22.64 -21.02
N ASP A 205 3.56 21.35 -21.37
CA ASP A 205 2.70 20.62 -22.30
C ASP A 205 1.31 20.27 -21.71
N GLY A 206 1.00 20.72 -20.48
CA GLY A 206 -0.24 20.40 -19.78
C GLY A 206 -0.33 18.95 -19.30
N GLY A 207 0.80 18.26 -19.21
CA GLY A 207 0.89 16.85 -18.79
C GLY A 207 0.78 16.63 -17.28
N GLY A 208 0.84 15.36 -16.88
CA GLY A 208 0.80 14.95 -15.48
C GLY A 208 2.12 14.33 -15.03
N ILE A 209 2.52 14.63 -13.80
CA ILE A 209 3.67 14.02 -13.11
C ILE A 209 3.16 13.28 -11.87
N ILE A 210 3.68 12.10 -11.61
CA ILE A 210 3.38 11.34 -10.38
C ILE A 210 4.64 11.26 -9.53
N ILE A 211 4.53 11.68 -8.28
CA ILE A 211 5.63 11.65 -7.32
C ILE A 211 5.20 11.06 -5.98
N PHE A 212 6.10 10.30 -5.37
CA PHE A 212 5.99 9.85 -4.00
C PHE A 212 6.92 10.69 -3.13
N PRO A 213 6.38 11.62 -2.32
CA PRO A 213 7.19 12.61 -1.61
C PRO A 213 8.08 12.00 -0.53
N GLU A 214 7.80 10.80 -0.08
CA GLU A 214 8.60 10.03 0.89
C GLU A 214 9.94 9.55 0.33
N GLY A 215 10.05 9.47 -1.00
CA GLY A 215 11.27 9.13 -1.72
C GLY A 215 11.73 7.67 -1.63
N GLY A 216 11.01 6.83 -0.90
CA GLY A 216 11.26 5.40 -0.79
C GLY A 216 10.04 4.65 -0.25
N SER A 217 9.86 3.39 -0.69
CA SER A 217 8.77 2.55 -0.19
C SER A 217 9.06 2.04 1.22
N HIS A 218 8.04 2.02 2.05
CA HIS A 218 8.10 1.54 3.43
C HIS A 218 6.79 0.85 3.83
N ASP A 219 6.79 0.20 4.99
CA ASP A 219 5.65 -0.51 5.56
C ASP A 219 5.25 0.04 6.95
N ARG A 220 5.54 1.33 7.18
CA ARG A 220 5.15 2.05 8.39
C ARG A 220 3.65 2.42 8.35
N THR A 221 3.10 2.67 9.53
CA THR A 221 1.69 3.06 9.74
C THR A 221 1.45 4.56 9.53
N ASP A 222 2.51 5.36 9.53
CA ASP A 222 2.49 6.80 9.31
C ASP A 222 3.42 7.20 8.16
N PHE A 223 3.31 8.45 7.69
CA PHE A 223 4.15 9.02 6.66
C PHE A 223 5.59 9.17 7.12
N LEU A 224 6.52 8.96 6.19
CA LEU A 224 7.86 9.50 6.32
C LEU A 224 7.86 11.01 6.07
N PRO A 225 8.86 11.75 6.59
CA PRO A 225 9.00 13.17 6.27
C PRO A 225 9.04 13.40 4.76
N PHE A 226 8.19 14.30 4.27
CA PHE A 226 8.08 14.57 2.85
C PHE A 226 9.26 15.38 2.34
N LYS A 227 9.82 14.95 1.22
CA LYS A 227 10.85 15.68 0.49
C LYS A 227 10.20 16.78 -0.34
N ALA A 228 10.80 17.95 -0.33
CA ALA A 228 10.30 19.15 -1.00
C ALA A 228 10.33 19.10 -2.54
N GLY A 229 10.71 17.99 -3.16
CA GLY A 229 10.90 17.85 -4.59
C GLY A 229 9.69 18.28 -5.42
N PHE A 230 8.49 17.86 -5.05
CA PHE A 230 7.26 18.23 -5.77
C PHE A 230 6.93 19.73 -5.67
N ALA A 231 7.20 20.35 -4.51
CA ALA A 231 6.99 21.78 -4.32
C ALA A 231 7.99 22.60 -5.16
N LEU A 232 9.26 22.16 -5.22
CA LEU A 232 10.26 22.77 -6.10
C LEU A 232 9.89 22.65 -7.57
N MET A 233 9.31 21.53 -7.99
CA MET A 233 8.83 21.30 -9.35
C MET A 233 7.66 22.23 -9.70
N ALA A 234 6.65 22.31 -8.84
CA ALA A 234 5.48 23.15 -9.06
C ALA A 234 5.85 24.64 -9.11
N LEU A 235 6.51 25.11 -8.06
CA LEU A 235 6.90 26.53 -7.95
C LEU A 235 7.92 26.92 -9.02
N GLY A 236 8.86 26.03 -9.34
CA GLY A 236 9.85 26.28 -10.39
C GLY A 236 9.25 26.33 -11.79
N ALA A 237 8.31 25.46 -12.13
CA ALA A 237 7.60 25.49 -13.41
C ALA A 237 6.81 26.80 -13.57
N MET A 238 6.04 27.19 -12.53
CA MET A 238 5.26 28.44 -12.53
C MET A 238 6.14 29.70 -12.50
N ALA A 239 7.31 29.62 -11.87
CA ALA A 239 8.25 30.73 -11.87
C ALA A 239 8.90 30.97 -13.25
N ASN A 240 9.17 29.87 -13.99
CA ASN A 240 9.74 29.91 -15.34
C ASN A 240 8.70 30.28 -16.40
N ASN A 241 7.45 29.88 -16.22
CA ASN A 241 6.34 30.19 -17.13
C ASN A 241 5.19 30.87 -16.37
N PRO A 242 5.09 32.21 -16.41
CA PRO A 242 4.09 32.98 -15.65
C PRO A 242 2.63 32.68 -16.01
N GLY A 243 2.37 32.10 -17.19
CA GLY A 243 1.01 31.68 -17.60
C GLY A 243 0.60 30.29 -17.13
N LEU A 244 1.53 29.54 -16.53
CA LEU A 244 1.28 28.18 -16.12
C LEU A 244 0.60 28.13 -14.75
N GLN A 245 -0.50 27.38 -14.65
CA GLN A 245 -1.21 27.10 -13.39
C GLN A 245 -1.11 25.61 -13.07
N VAL A 246 -0.15 25.24 -12.23
CA VAL A 246 0.06 23.85 -11.82
C VAL A 246 -0.88 23.51 -10.67
N LYS A 247 -1.64 22.42 -10.80
CA LYS A 247 -2.45 21.86 -9.72
C LYS A 247 -1.72 20.71 -9.04
N ILE A 248 -1.87 20.62 -7.73
CA ILE A 248 -1.34 19.47 -6.96
C ILE A 248 -2.51 18.59 -6.56
N GLN A 249 -2.49 17.33 -7.01
CA GLN A 249 -3.52 16.34 -6.75
C GLN A 249 -3.08 15.36 -5.68
N PRO A 250 -3.61 15.44 -4.45
CA PRO A 250 -3.30 14.45 -3.43
C PRO A 250 -3.97 13.11 -3.75
N ALA A 251 -3.24 12.02 -3.58
CA ALA A 251 -3.70 10.66 -3.79
C ALA A 251 -3.29 9.77 -2.60
N GLY A 252 -4.26 9.45 -1.75
CA GLY A 252 -4.09 8.52 -0.64
C GLY A 252 -4.25 7.08 -1.07
N MET A 253 -3.33 6.20 -0.66
CA MET A 253 -3.42 4.78 -0.96
C MET A 253 -3.62 3.98 0.32
N TYR A 254 -4.57 3.08 0.29
CA TYR A 254 -4.88 2.21 1.41
C TYR A 254 -4.88 0.75 0.99
N TYR A 255 -3.95 -0.02 1.55
CA TYR A 255 -3.82 -1.46 1.33
C TYR A 255 -4.27 -2.21 2.58
N PHE A 256 -5.26 -3.09 2.44
CA PHE A 256 -5.71 -3.91 3.58
C PHE A 256 -4.64 -4.93 4.00
N HIS A 257 -3.95 -5.52 3.03
CA HIS A 257 -2.84 -6.46 3.25
C HIS A 257 -1.88 -6.41 2.05
N ALA A 258 -1.02 -5.41 1.99
CA ALA A 258 -0.14 -5.15 0.84
C ALA A 258 0.69 -6.37 0.38
N HIS A 259 1.11 -7.23 1.31
CA HIS A 259 1.96 -8.40 1.04
C HIS A 259 1.19 -9.65 0.58
N ARG A 260 -0.14 -9.66 0.65
CA ARG A 260 -0.97 -10.83 0.32
C ARG A 260 -1.48 -10.76 -1.10
N PHE A 261 -1.31 -11.86 -1.81
CA PHE A 261 -1.96 -12.09 -3.09
C PHE A 261 -3.49 -12.07 -2.92
N ARG A 262 -4.21 -11.49 -3.88
CA ARG A 262 -5.67 -11.27 -3.83
C ARG A 262 -6.13 -10.42 -2.64
N SER A 263 -5.33 -9.43 -2.28
CA SER A 263 -5.71 -8.38 -1.35
C SER A 263 -6.63 -7.34 -2.00
N ARG A 264 -7.10 -6.39 -1.21
CA ARG A 264 -7.89 -5.24 -1.67
C ARG A 264 -7.10 -3.96 -1.46
N ALA A 265 -7.31 -2.98 -2.34
CA ALA A 265 -6.74 -1.65 -2.22
C ALA A 265 -7.81 -0.59 -2.49
N VAL A 266 -7.62 0.58 -1.89
CA VAL A 266 -8.41 1.79 -2.19
C VAL A 266 -7.45 2.91 -2.52
N ILE A 267 -7.75 3.66 -3.57
CA ILE A 267 -7.05 4.89 -3.94
C ILE A 267 -8.05 6.02 -3.78
N ASP A 268 -7.73 6.98 -2.90
CA ASP A 268 -8.61 8.11 -2.58
C ASP A 268 -7.98 9.40 -3.13
N PHE A 269 -8.61 10.00 -4.14
CA PHE A 269 -8.18 11.26 -4.73
C PHE A 269 -8.85 12.41 -4.00
N GLY A 270 -8.07 13.25 -3.33
CA GLY A 270 -8.56 14.44 -2.65
C GLY A 270 -8.91 15.57 -3.62
N HIS A 271 -9.30 16.71 -3.06
CA HIS A 271 -9.47 17.92 -3.89
C HIS A 271 -8.11 18.41 -4.41
N PRO A 272 -8.02 18.80 -5.67
CA PRO A 272 -6.79 19.38 -6.19
C PRO A 272 -6.51 20.73 -5.53
N LEU A 273 -5.26 20.95 -5.17
CA LEU A 273 -4.77 22.20 -4.61
C LEU A 273 -4.24 23.09 -5.73
N ASP A 274 -4.70 24.33 -5.75
CA ASP A 274 -4.10 25.38 -6.56
C ASP A 274 -2.90 25.97 -5.82
N VAL A 275 -1.79 26.16 -6.53
CA VAL A 275 -0.58 26.76 -5.93
C VAL A 275 -0.79 28.28 -5.84
N PRO A 276 -0.75 28.89 -4.63
CA PRO A 276 -0.97 30.33 -4.46
C PRO A 276 0.08 31.16 -5.22
N PRO A 277 -0.33 32.19 -5.95
CA PRO A 277 0.61 33.07 -6.66
C PRO A 277 1.67 33.72 -5.75
N GLU A 278 1.30 34.02 -4.49
CA GLU A 278 2.22 34.57 -3.49
C GLU A 278 3.42 33.63 -3.19
N TYR A 279 3.21 32.29 -3.24
CA TYR A 279 4.30 31.34 -3.06
C TYR A 279 5.26 31.37 -4.25
N VAL A 280 4.73 31.58 -5.45
CA VAL A 280 5.56 31.72 -6.66
C VAL A 280 6.42 32.97 -6.60
N GLU A 281 5.85 34.10 -6.16
CA GLU A 281 6.60 35.35 -6.01
C GLU A 281 7.70 35.26 -4.94
N LYS A 282 7.40 34.64 -3.78
CA LYS A 282 8.41 34.35 -2.76
C LYS A 282 9.49 33.41 -3.29
N PHE A 283 9.11 32.43 -4.10
CA PHE A 283 10.05 31.48 -4.70
C PHE A 283 11.04 32.19 -5.65
N LYS A 284 10.57 33.16 -6.48
CA LYS A 284 11.39 33.94 -7.38
C LYS A 284 12.41 34.82 -6.66
N ARG A 285 12.07 35.35 -5.48
CA ARG A 285 12.98 36.19 -4.68
C ARG A 285 14.19 35.41 -4.12
N GLY A 286 14.06 34.06 -3.99
CA GLY A 286 15.17 33.23 -3.55
C GLY A 286 15.40 33.23 -2.03
N GLY A 287 16.54 32.75 -1.59
CA GLY A 287 17.01 32.80 -0.20
C GLY A 287 16.07 32.19 0.84
N ALA A 288 15.74 32.96 1.87
CA ALA A 288 14.86 32.53 2.96
C ALA A 288 13.39 32.46 2.51
N GLU A 289 12.93 33.41 1.68
CA GLU A 289 11.56 33.45 1.18
C GLU A 289 11.23 32.22 0.29
N LYS A 290 12.20 31.80 -0.54
CA LYS A 290 12.07 30.57 -1.32
C LYS A 290 11.88 29.34 -0.41
N ARG A 291 12.66 29.25 0.68
CA ARG A 291 12.53 28.13 1.63
C ARG A 291 11.19 28.16 2.35
N GLU A 292 10.71 29.34 2.75
CA GLU A 292 9.40 29.52 3.37
C GLU A 292 8.27 29.08 2.43
N ALA A 293 8.25 29.56 1.19
CA ALA A 293 7.23 29.20 0.20
C ALA A 293 7.19 27.68 -0.07
N VAL A 294 8.35 27.06 -0.22
CA VAL A 294 8.47 25.62 -0.40
C VAL A 294 7.98 24.87 0.83
N GLY A 295 8.33 25.33 2.04
CA GLY A 295 7.89 24.73 3.31
C GLY A 295 6.38 24.77 3.46
N LYS A 296 5.76 25.93 3.24
CA LYS A 296 4.31 26.09 3.31
C LYS A 296 3.57 25.20 2.31
N LEU A 297 4.04 25.13 1.06
CA LEU A 297 3.41 24.26 0.07
C LEU A 297 3.53 22.79 0.45
N VAL A 298 4.63 22.37 1.08
CA VAL A 298 4.76 21.00 1.62
C VAL A 298 3.75 20.77 2.74
N GLU A 299 3.57 21.70 3.67
CA GLU A 299 2.60 21.62 4.77
C GLU A 299 1.16 21.50 4.24
N ASP A 300 0.76 22.36 3.29
CA ASP A 300 -0.57 22.32 2.66
C ASP A 300 -0.86 20.95 2.03
N VAL A 301 0.12 20.37 1.34
CA VAL A 301 -0.02 19.06 0.71
C VAL A 301 -0.03 17.94 1.73
N VAL A 302 0.76 18.02 2.80
CA VAL A 302 0.72 17.07 3.91
C VAL A 302 -0.68 17.03 4.52
N ASP A 303 -1.28 18.19 4.79
CA ASP A 303 -2.62 18.27 5.39
C ASP A 303 -3.69 17.75 4.45
N SER A 304 -3.58 18.03 3.16
CA SER A 304 -4.47 17.47 2.16
C SER A 304 -4.34 15.95 2.04
N LEU A 305 -3.12 15.40 2.14
CA LEU A 305 -2.91 13.94 2.15
C LEU A 305 -3.41 13.28 3.45
N LYS A 306 -3.30 13.95 4.60
CA LYS A 306 -3.90 13.49 5.84
C LYS A 306 -5.42 13.31 5.71
N ALA A 307 -6.08 14.15 4.94
CA ALA A 307 -7.52 14.06 4.70
C ALA A 307 -7.94 12.84 3.87
N VAL A 308 -7.05 12.29 3.04
CA VAL A 308 -7.33 11.14 2.16
C VAL A 308 -6.63 9.84 2.55
N THR A 309 -5.87 9.83 3.66
CA THR A 309 -5.16 8.63 4.15
C THR A 309 -5.60 8.25 5.56
N ILE A 310 -5.48 6.96 5.89
CA ILE A 310 -5.66 6.47 7.25
C ILE A 310 -4.27 6.30 7.85
N ARG A 311 -3.95 7.14 8.82
CA ARG A 311 -2.68 7.16 9.54
C ARG A 311 -2.90 6.73 10.98
N ALA A 312 -2.03 5.90 11.51
CA ALA A 312 -2.03 5.58 12.93
C ALA A 312 -0.61 5.75 13.48
N PRO A 313 -0.42 6.35 14.66
CA PRO A 313 0.92 6.60 15.21
C PRO A 313 1.68 5.29 15.46
N ASP A 314 0.95 4.23 15.79
CA ASP A 314 1.49 2.92 16.06
C ASP A 314 0.57 1.79 15.55
N TYR A 315 1.11 0.59 15.53
CA TYR A 315 0.39 -0.60 15.07
C TYR A 315 -0.75 -1.01 16.03
N GLU A 316 -0.64 -0.74 17.32
CA GLU A 316 -1.69 -1.05 18.29
C GLU A 316 -2.91 -0.17 18.06
N THR A 317 -2.71 1.15 17.89
CA THR A 317 -3.78 2.08 17.53
C THR A 317 -4.48 1.67 16.25
N LEU A 318 -3.72 1.28 15.22
CA LEU A 318 -4.32 0.75 13.98
C LEU A 318 -5.18 -0.49 14.24
N GLN A 319 -4.72 -1.43 15.08
CA GLN A 319 -5.50 -2.61 15.46
C GLN A 319 -6.78 -2.24 16.23
N VAL A 320 -6.69 -1.28 17.15
CA VAL A 320 -7.85 -0.78 17.92
C VAL A 320 -8.89 -0.18 16.99
N ILE A 321 -8.50 0.71 16.08
CA ILE A 321 -9.42 1.34 15.11
C ILE A 321 -10.07 0.30 14.21
N GLN A 322 -9.31 -0.68 13.73
CA GLN A 322 -9.86 -1.77 12.91
C GLN A 322 -10.84 -2.66 13.70
N ALA A 323 -10.58 -2.89 14.97
CA ALA A 323 -11.47 -3.65 15.84
C ALA A 323 -12.71 -2.83 16.23
N ALA A 324 -12.54 -1.56 16.60
CA ALA A 324 -13.63 -0.63 16.88
C ALA A 324 -14.61 -0.55 15.71
N ARG A 325 -14.11 -0.40 14.47
CA ARG A 325 -14.96 -0.43 13.28
C ARG A 325 -15.81 -1.72 13.20
N ARG A 326 -15.22 -2.89 13.48
CA ARG A 326 -15.95 -4.17 13.45
C ARG A 326 -16.95 -4.30 14.57
N LEU A 327 -16.62 -3.83 15.76
CA LEU A 327 -17.50 -3.83 16.93
C LEU A 327 -18.67 -2.86 16.79
N TYR A 328 -18.46 -1.72 16.10
CA TYR A 328 -19.48 -0.72 15.83
C TYR A 328 -20.55 -1.21 14.84
N LEU A 329 -20.21 -2.20 13.99
CA LEU A 329 -21.14 -2.81 13.04
C LEU A 329 -22.05 -3.82 13.74
N GLN A 330 -23.35 -3.71 13.49
CA GLN A 330 -24.32 -4.71 13.91
C GLN A 330 -24.07 -6.04 13.17
N PRO A 331 -24.38 -7.20 13.78
CA PRO A 331 -24.30 -8.49 13.11
C PRO A 331 -25.18 -8.49 11.84
N GLY A 332 -24.58 -8.83 10.70
CA GLY A 332 -25.27 -8.83 9.40
C GLY A 332 -25.12 -7.55 8.58
N GLN A 333 -24.69 -6.45 9.16
CA GLN A 333 -24.41 -5.23 8.40
C GLN A 333 -23.11 -5.36 7.60
N HIS A 334 -23.16 -4.97 6.33
CA HIS A 334 -22.02 -4.93 5.44
C HIS A 334 -21.79 -3.50 4.96
N LEU A 335 -20.57 -3.03 5.12
CA LEU A 335 -20.14 -1.74 4.58
C LEU A 335 -19.49 -1.94 3.21
N SER A 336 -19.74 -1.02 2.29
CA SER A 336 -18.91 -0.89 1.09
C SER A 336 -17.47 -0.55 1.50
N ILE A 337 -16.50 -0.82 0.63
CA ILE A 337 -15.09 -0.52 0.93
C ILE A 337 -14.90 0.97 1.21
N ASP A 338 -15.63 1.83 0.49
CA ASP A 338 -15.62 3.27 0.70
C ASP A 338 -16.10 3.68 2.09
N GLN A 339 -17.20 3.07 2.54
CA GLN A 339 -17.73 3.29 3.88
C GLN A 339 -16.76 2.77 4.96
N VAL A 340 -16.07 1.66 4.70
CA VAL A 340 -15.02 1.11 5.58
C VAL A 340 -13.88 2.12 5.78
N VAL A 341 -13.39 2.72 4.70
CA VAL A 341 -12.33 3.75 4.77
C VAL A 341 -12.82 4.99 5.50
N LYS A 342 -14.00 5.51 5.12
CA LYS A 342 -14.60 6.70 5.74
C LYS A 342 -14.84 6.52 7.25
N LEU A 343 -15.38 5.37 7.66
CA LEU A 343 -15.61 5.07 9.07
C LEU A 343 -14.30 4.93 9.84
N SER A 344 -13.32 4.24 9.28
CA SER A 344 -11.99 4.09 9.91
C SER A 344 -11.31 5.44 10.12
N ARG A 345 -11.42 6.36 9.16
CA ARG A 345 -10.88 7.72 9.27
C ARG A 345 -11.58 8.51 10.39
N ARG A 346 -12.91 8.50 10.42
CA ARG A 346 -13.67 9.18 11.49
C ARG A 346 -13.35 8.63 12.89
N LEU A 347 -13.25 7.32 13.03
CA LEU A 347 -12.89 6.71 14.31
C LEU A 347 -11.47 7.08 14.73
N LEU A 348 -10.53 7.19 13.78
CA LEU A 348 -9.17 7.60 14.06
C LEU A 348 -9.09 9.08 14.47
N GLU A 349 -9.79 9.95 13.78
CA GLU A 349 -9.88 11.38 14.09
C GLU A 349 -10.49 11.60 15.48
N ALA A 350 -11.59 10.90 15.79
CA ALA A 350 -12.19 10.93 17.12
C ALA A 350 -11.23 10.38 18.20
N TYR A 351 -10.50 9.33 17.91
CA TYR A 351 -9.51 8.77 18.83
C TYR A 351 -8.44 9.82 19.18
N PHE A 352 -7.86 10.52 18.20
CA PHE A 352 -6.85 11.55 18.47
C PHE A 352 -7.42 12.75 19.25
N HIS A 353 -8.68 13.11 18.98
CA HIS A 353 -9.30 14.23 19.68
C HIS A 353 -9.58 13.94 21.17
N PHE A 354 -9.88 12.68 21.50
CA PHE A 354 -10.25 12.24 22.85
C PHE A 354 -9.23 11.24 23.45
N GLU A 355 -7.97 11.24 22.97
CA GLU A 355 -6.96 10.27 23.40
C GLU A 355 -6.73 10.27 24.90
N ASP A 356 -6.79 11.44 25.54
CA ASP A 356 -6.53 11.61 26.98
C ASP A 356 -7.75 11.24 27.85
N GLU A 357 -8.90 10.94 27.24
CA GLU A 357 -10.10 10.61 28.02
C GLU A 357 -10.00 9.20 28.64
N PRO A 358 -10.20 9.05 29.98
CA PRO A 358 -10.01 7.77 30.67
C PRO A 358 -10.91 6.64 30.11
N ARG A 359 -12.11 6.97 29.61
CA ARG A 359 -13.04 6.01 29.02
C ARG A 359 -12.50 5.45 27.68
N ILE A 360 -11.85 6.29 26.88
CA ILE A 360 -11.23 5.90 25.62
C ILE A 360 -10.03 4.99 25.89
N GLN A 361 -9.18 5.33 26.86
CA GLN A 361 -8.04 4.51 27.26
C GLN A 361 -8.47 3.13 27.79
N GLN A 362 -9.53 3.09 28.61
CA GLN A 362 -10.08 1.81 29.08
C GLN A 362 -10.67 0.99 27.93
N LEU A 363 -11.41 1.62 27.00
CA LEU A 363 -11.97 0.95 25.84
C LEU A 363 -10.86 0.42 24.92
N ARG A 364 -9.76 1.17 24.71
CA ARG A 364 -8.57 0.72 23.99
C ARG A 364 -8.03 -0.59 24.59
N LYS A 365 -7.79 -0.61 25.89
CA LYS A 365 -7.28 -1.78 26.63
C LYS A 365 -8.20 -2.99 26.48
N ASP A 366 -9.50 -2.80 26.66
CA ASP A 366 -10.50 -3.88 26.59
C ASP A 366 -10.60 -4.45 25.15
N ILE A 367 -10.49 -3.61 24.12
CA ILE A 367 -10.47 -4.02 22.71
C ILE A 367 -9.21 -4.85 22.40
N LEU A 368 -8.05 -4.46 22.89
CA LEU A 368 -6.80 -5.21 22.70
C LEU A 368 -6.85 -6.59 23.39
N ASP A 369 -7.41 -6.64 24.60
CA ASP A 369 -7.64 -7.90 25.31
C ASP A 369 -8.62 -8.82 24.57
N TYR A 370 -9.71 -8.25 24.06
CA TYR A 370 -10.66 -8.98 23.21
C TYR A 370 -9.99 -9.52 21.93
N ASN A 371 -9.21 -8.72 21.23
CA ASN A 371 -8.44 -9.17 20.06
C ASN A 371 -7.48 -10.33 20.40
N THR A 372 -6.85 -10.27 21.58
CA THR A 372 -5.96 -11.33 22.07
C THR A 372 -6.73 -12.63 22.33
N LYS A 373 -7.92 -12.53 22.93
CA LYS A 373 -8.82 -13.69 23.13
C LYS A 373 -9.28 -14.28 21.78
N LEU A 374 -9.66 -13.46 20.81
CA LEU A 374 -10.00 -13.90 19.46
C LEU A 374 -8.86 -14.70 18.80
N ARG A 375 -7.62 -14.22 18.91
CA ARG A 375 -6.44 -14.92 18.36
C ARG A 375 -6.23 -16.27 19.02
N ARG A 376 -6.39 -16.36 20.33
CA ARG A 376 -6.25 -17.64 21.07
C ARG A 376 -7.25 -18.70 20.63
N PHE A 377 -8.48 -18.29 20.28
CA PHE A 377 -9.50 -19.18 19.73
C PHE A 377 -9.39 -19.41 18.22
N GLY A 378 -8.47 -18.72 17.52
CA GLY A 378 -8.39 -18.77 16.06
C GLY A 378 -9.63 -18.21 15.36
N LEU A 379 -10.43 -17.38 16.06
CA LEU A 379 -11.67 -16.81 15.58
C LEU A 379 -11.48 -15.39 15.06
N ARG A 380 -12.39 -15.01 14.16
CA ARG A 380 -12.55 -13.62 13.71
C ARG A 380 -13.77 -13.00 14.33
N ASP A 381 -13.76 -11.68 14.56
CA ASP A 381 -14.87 -10.95 15.20
C ASP A 381 -16.25 -11.26 14.58
N HIS A 382 -16.36 -11.23 13.24
CA HIS A 382 -17.62 -11.50 12.54
C HIS A 382 -18.12 -12.96 12.69
N GLN A 383 -17.27 -13.88 13.15
CA GLN A 383 -17.62 -15.28 13.39
C GLN A 383 -18.20 -15.51 14.78
N VAL A 384 -17.90 -14.61 15.74
CA VAL A 384 -18.36 -14.75 17.15
C VAL A 384 -19.90 -14.70 17.28
N PRO A 385 -20.64 -13.77 16.64
CA PRO A 385 -22.10 -13.77 16.69
C PRO A 385 -22.74 -15.00 16.06
N ARG A 386 -22.09 -15.56 15.01
CA ARG A 386 -22.57 -16.70 14.22
C ARG A 386 -22.19 -18.06 14.83
N ALA A 387 -21.43 -18.07 15.92
CA ALA A 387 -21.04 -19.32 16.56
C ALA A 387 -22.29 -20.05 17.11
N GLU A 388 -22.57 -21.22 16.55
CA GLU A 388 -23.75 -22.02 16.86
C GLU A 388 -23.76 -22.52 18.30
N LYS A 389 -24.91 -22.42 18.95
CA LYS A 389 -25.14 -22.97 20.29
C LYS A 389 -25.39 -24.47 20.26
N ASN A 390 -25.83 -25.01 19.12
CA ASN A 390 -26.24 -26.40 18.98
C ASN A 390 -25.15 -27.24 18.31
N SER A 391 -24.56 -28.17 19.07
CA SER A 391 -23.47 -29.01 18.60
C SER A 391 -23.86 -29.91 17.40
N SER A 392 -25.12 -30.39 17.32
CA SER A 392 -25.56 -31.22 16.20
C SER A 392 -25.62 -30.44 14.89
N LYS A 393 -26.15 -29.22 14.91
CA LYS A 393 -26.15 -28.33 13.75
C LYS A 393 -24.72 -27.94 13.31
N ALA A 394 -23.85 -27.64 14.28
CA ALA A 394 -22.44 -27.36 14.02
C ALA A 394 -21.73 -28.53 13.36
N ALA A 395 -22.02 -29.76 13.78
CA ALA A 395 -21.44 -30.98 13.21
C ALA A 395 -21.90 -31.20 11.75
N VAL A 396 -23.20 -31.10 11.48
CA VAL A 396 -23.74 -31.23 10.12
C VAL A 396 -23.15 -30.17 9.21
N LEU A 397 -23.08 -28.92 9.67
CA LEU A 397 -22.50 -27.82 8.89
C LEU A 397 -21.00 -28.00 8.67
N LEU A 398 -20.26 -28.53 9.64
CA LEU A 398 -18.85 -28.84 9.47
C LEU A 398 -18.63 -29.89 8.39
N VAL A 399 -19.40 -30.97 8.39
CA VAL A 399 -19.34 -32.02 7.36
C VAL A 399 -19.65 -31.44 5.99
N TYR A 400 -20.76 -30.70 5.86
CA TYR A 400 -21.13 -30.04 4.61
C TYR A 400 -20.02 -29.13 4.07
N ARG A 401 -19.47 -28.25 4.91
CA ARG A 401 -18.39 -27.32 4.49
C ARG A 401 -17.10 -28.04 4.16
N THR A 402 -16.81 -29.15 4.83
CA THR A 402 -15.64 -29.99 4.49
C THR A 402 -15.81 -30.64 3.12
N ILE A 403 -16.99 -31.16 2.80
CA ILE A 403 -17.30 -31.71 1.47
C ILE A 403 -17.17 -30.61 0.42
N LEU A 404 -17.79 -29.44 0.67
CA LEU A 404 -17.74 -28.32 -0.25
C LEU A 404 -16.30 -27.82 -0.49
N LEU A 405 -15.49 -27.75 0.57
CA LEU A 405 -14.07 -27.42 0.47
C LEU A 405 -13.32 -28.44 -0.41
N SER A 406 -13.62 -29.73 -0.24
CA SER A 406 -13.02 -30.79 -1.06
C SER A 406 -13.39 -30.65 -2.55
N VAL A 407 -14.64 -30.31 -2.85
CA VAL A 407 -15.09 -30.02 -4.22
C VAL A 407 -14.32 -28.85 -4.82
N TRP A 408 -14.24 -27.72 -4.12
CA TRP A 408 -13.49 -26.56 -4.59
C TRP A 408 -12.00 -26.85 -4.73
N ALA A 409 -11.42 -27.64 -3.83
CA ALA A 409 -10.02 -28.05 -3.91
C ALA A 409 -9.76 -28.91 -5.17
N VAL A 410 -10.62 -29.87 -5.46
CA VAL A 410 -10.51 -30.71 -6.67
C VAL A 410 -10.62 -29.87 -7.93
N LEU A 411 -11.59 -28.94 -8.01
CA LEU A 411 -11.75 -28.06 -9.17
C LEU A 411 -10.57 -27.10 -9.37
N ALA A 412 -9.95 -26.63 -8.26
CA ALA A 412 -8.79 -25.74 -8.33
C ALA A 412 -7.47 -26.50 -8.59
N LEU A 413 -7.44 -27.81 -8.32
CA LEU A 413 -6.20 -28.61 -8.29
C LEU A 413 -5.43 -28.62 -9.62
N PRO A 414 -6.05 -28.80 -10.82
CA PRO A 414 -5.31 -28.83 -12.07
C PRO A 414 -4.55 -27.51 -12.33
N GLY A 415 -5.25 -26.38 -12.21
CA GLY A 415 -4.62 -25.05 -12.38
C GLY A 415 -3.58 -24.76 -11.30
N THR A 416 -3.83 -25.15 -10.04
CA THR A 416 -2.88 -24.96 -8.94
C THR A 416 -1.62 -25.79 -9.14
N ALA A 417 -1.76 -27.05 -9.57
CA ALA A 417 -0.63 -27.95 -9.84
C ALA A 417 0.25 -27.41 -10.98
N LEU A 418 -0.36 -26.99 -12.10
CA LEU A 418 0.35 -26.43 -13.24
C LEU A 418 1.07 -25.10 -12.90
N ASN A 419 0.52 -24.32 -11.97
CA ASN A 419 1.13 -23.06 -11.53
C ASN A 419 1.99 -23.17 -10.26
N SER A 420 2.09 -24.34 -9.66
CA SER A 420 2.89 -24.53 -8.44
C SER A 420 4.35 -24.06 -8.59
N PRO A 421 5.05 -24.21 -9.75
CA PRO A 421 6.38 -23.69 -9.92
C PRO A 421 6.44 -22.15 -9.78
N ILE A 422 5.40 -21.42 -10.26
CA ILE A 422 5.32 -19.96 -10.14
C ILE A 422 5.18 -19.57 -8.67
N PHE A 423 4.27 -20.21 -7.93
CA PHE A 423 4.05 -19.92 -6.51
C PHE A 423 5.28 -20.20 -5.65
N ILE A 424 5.97 -21.31 -5.90
CA ILE A 424 7.19 -21.69 -5.18
C ILE A 424 8.29 -20.68 -5.46
N LEU A 425 8.60 -20.41 -6.74
CA LEU A 425 9.65 -19.48 -7.14
C LEU A 425 9.35 -18.05 -6.65
N ALA A 426 8.11 -17.60 -6.79
CA ALA A 426 7.70 -16.28 -6.30
C ALA A 426 7.84 -16.18 -4.78
N SER A 427 7.49 -17.21 -4.04
CA SER A 427 7.64 -17.23 -2.58
C SER A 427 9.10 -17.19 -2.14
N VAL A 428 9.94 -18.05 -2.72
CA VAL A 428 11.37 -18.15 -2.35
C VAL A 428 12.12 -16.87 -2.72
N ILE A 429 11.97 -16.42 -3.97
CA ILE A 429 12.69 -15.24 -4.47
C ILE A 429 12.22 -13.98 -3.73
N SER A 430 10.91 -13.79 -3.54
CA SER A 430 10.40 -12.62 -2.83
C SER A 430 10.84 -12.57 -1.37
N ALA A 431 10.88 -13.72 -0.68
CA ALA A 431 11.37 -13.80 0.70
C ALA A 431 12.86 -13.45 0.81
N LYS A 432 13.69 -13.96 -0.14
CA LYS A 432 15.10 -13.59 -0.20
C LYS A 432 15.29 -12.10 -0.45
N LYS A 433 14.57 -11.54 -1.44
CA LYS A 433 14.65 -10.12 -1.79
C LYS A 433 14.11 -9.19 -0.71
N SER A 434 13.10 -9.62 0.04
CA SER A 434 12.60 -8.89 1.21
C SER A 434 13.68 -8.80 2.31
N LYS A 435 14.37 -9.89 2.61
CA LYS A 435 15.48 -9.90 3.58
C LYS A 435 16.64 -9.01 3.13
N GLU A 436 17.04 -9.07 1.86
CA GLU A 436 18.07 -8.21 1.29
C GLU A 436 17.68 -6.73 1.38
N ALA A 437 16.42 -6.40 1.05
CA ALA A 437 15.91 -5.03 1.11
C ALA A 437 15.79 -4.51 2.56
N LEU A 438 15.43 -5.38 3.51
CA LEU A 438 15.39 -5.03 4.93
C LEU A 438 16.79 -4.70 5.45
N ALA A 439 17.79 -5.51 5.09
CA ALA A 439 19.19 -5.27 5.48
C ALA A 439 19.76 -3.99 4.86
N ALA A 440 19.31 -3.61 3.66
CA ALA A 440 19.79 -2.42 2.94
C ALA A 440 18.98 -1.14 3.23
N SER A 441 17.87 -1.23 3.97
CA SER A 441 16.94 -0.11 4.18
C SER A 441 17.01 0.43 5.60
N GLN A 442 16.90 1.75 5.70
CA GLN A 442 16.81 2.50 6.97
C GLN A 442 15.36 2.67 7.45
N VAL A 443 14.40 2.63 6.52
CA VAL A 443 13.01 3.04 6.79
C VAL A 443 12.00 1.88 6.87
N LYS A 444 12.40 0.65 6.45
CA LYS A 444 11.51 -0.51 6.43
C LYS A 444 11.50 -1.23 7.79
N ILE A 445 10.30 -1.66 8.23
CA ILE A 445 10.13 -2.43 9.47
C ILE A 445 10.19 -3.94 9.18
N GLU A 446 9.40 -4.42 8.23
CA GLU A 446 9.32 -5.84 7.86
C GLU A 446 9.51 -6.08 6.33
N ALA A 447 9.70 -5.01 5.54
CA ALA A 447 9.83 -5.02 4.08
C ALA A 447 8.69 -5.79 3.35
N LYS A 448 7.48 -5.70 3.88
CA LYS A 448 6.27 -6.34 3.31
C LYS A 448 5.91 -5.81 1.91
N ASP A 449 6.20 -4.56 1.63
CA ASP A 449 6.04 -3.89 0.33
C ASP A 449 6.90 -4.56 -0.76
N VAL A 450 8.10 -4.99 -0.39
CA VAL A 450 9.03 -5.68 -1.30
C VAL A 450 8.52 -7.07 -1.68
N LEU A 451 7.91 -7.78 -0.72
CA LEU A 451 7.32 -9.11 -0.97
C LEU A 451 6.29 -9.09 -2.10
N ALA A 452 5.38 -8.10 -2.07
CA ALA A 452 4.34 -7.96 -3.09
C ALA A 452 4.94 -7.69 -4.47
N THR A 453 5.82 -6.70 -4.55
CA THR A 453 6.47 -6.30 -5.81
C THR A 453 7.24 -7.45 -6.45
N TRP A 454 8.04 -8.20 -5.67
CA TRP A 454 8.80 -9.33 -6.20
C TRP A 454 7.94 -10.52 -6.59
N LYS A 455 6.83 -10.79 -5.89
CA LYS A 455 5.88 -11.81 -6.33
C LYS A 455 5.33 -11.50 -7.72
N VAL A 456 4.95 -10.26 -7.96
CA VAL A 456 4.44 -9.81 -9.27
C VAL A 456 5.53 -9.92 -10.34
N LEU A 457 6.74 -9.42 -10.07
CA LEU A 457 7.85 -9.45 -11.03
C LEU A 457 8.26 -10.88 -11.39
N VAL A 458 8.34 -11.78 -10.41
CA VAL A 458 8.67 -13.19 -10.64
C VAL A 458 7.56 -13.86 -11.46
N ALA A 459 6.29 -13.63 -11.12
CA ALA A 459 5.18 -14.18 -11.88
C ALA A 459 5.20 -13.66 -13.33
N ALA A 460 5.40 -12.38 -13.55
CA ALA A 460 5.48 -11.78 -14.90
C ALA A 460 6.63 -12.36 -15.74
N ALA A 461 7.75 -12.74 -15.11
CA ALA A 461 8.88 -13.35 -15.81
C ALA A 461 8.69 -14.86 -16.04
N VAL A 462 8.16 -15.58 -15.05
CA VAL A 462 8.09 -17.05 -15.07
C VAL A 462 6.89 -17.56 -15.87
N VAL A 463 5.73 -16.87 -15.84
CA VAL A 463 4.51 -17.32 -16.54
C VAL A 463 4.73 -17.54 -18.04
N PRO A 464 5.29 -16.58 -18.82
CA PRO A 464 5.52 -16.78 -20.23
C PRO A 464 6.47 -17.96 -20.52
N VAL A 465 7.52 -18.10 -19.72
CA VAL A 465 8.50 -19.19 -19.86
C VAL A 465 7.84 -20.54 -19.58
N LEU A 466 7.09 -20.64 -18.49
CA LEU A 466 6.40 -21.87 -18.11
C LEU A 466 5.35 -22.29 -19.15
N TYR A 467 4.58 -21.33 -19.67
CA TYR A 467 3.59 -21.61 -20.73
C TYR A 467 4.24 -22.06 -22.02
N THR A 468 5.41 -21.48 -22.37
CA THR A 468 6.19 -21.93 -23.53
C THR A 468 6.68 -23.36 -23.33
N ILE A 469 7.17 -23.71 -22.13
CA ILE A 469 7.57 -25.08 -21.81
C ILE A 469 6.38 -26.05 -21.95
N TYR A 470 5.21 -25.68 -21.43
CA TYR A 470 4.01 -26.52 -21.55
C TYR A 470 3.51 -26.63 -23.00
N ALA A 471 3.62 -25.57 -23.81
CA ALA A 471 3.30 -25.63 -25.23
C ALA A 471 4.22 -26.57 -25.98
N ILE A 472 5.53 -26.51 -25.72
CA ILE A 472 6.52 -27.42 -26.33
C ILE A 472 6.25 -28.87 -25.90
N LEU A 473 6.03 -29.10 -24.61
CA LEU A 473 5.73 -30.43 -24.07
C LEU A 473 4.41 -30.99 -24.65
N GLY A 474 3.36 -30.18 -24.69
CA GLY A 474 2.07 -30.54 -25.26
C GLY A 474 2.19 -30.91 -26.75
N THR A 475 2.94 -30.11 -27.51
CA THR A 475 3.21 -30.38 -28.93
C THR A 475 4.01 -31.68 -29.11
N TRP A 476 5.02 -31.90 -28.29
CA TRP A 476 5.80 -33.14 -28.31
C TRP A 476 4.92 -34.37 -27.98
N LEU A 477 4.06 -34.27 -26.98
CA LEU A 477 3.10 -35.34 -26.65
C LEU A 477 2.11 -35.58 -27.81
N ALA A 478 1.59 -34.55 -28.46
CA ALA A 478 0.71 -34.66 -29.59
C ALA A 478 1.37 -35.39 -30.78
N VAL A 479 2.63 -35.09 -31.05
CA VAL A 479 3.45 -35.80 -32.06
C VAL A 479 3.62 -37.27 -31.70
N ARG A 480 3.98 -37.57 -30.44
CA ARG A 480 4.14 -38.93 -29.97
C ARG A 480 2.84 -39.74 -29.99
N ALA A 481 1.72 -39.10 -29.74
CA ALA A 481 0.39 -39.71 -29.80
C ALA A 481 -0.13 -39.94 -31.24
N GLY A 482 0.66 -39.56 -32.28
CA GLY A 482 0.27 -39.71 -33.67
C GLY A 482 -0.84 -38.74 -34.12
N ALA A 483 -0.97 -37.59 -33.47
CA ALA A 483 -1.94 -36.58 -33.83
C ALA A 483 -1.75 -36.09 -35.28
N THR A 484 -2.82 -35.68 -35.94
CA THR A 484 -2.76 -35.15 -37.30
C THR A 484 -2.09 -33.75 -37.30
N ARG A 485 -1.47 -33.37 -38.44
CA ARG A 485 -0.77 -32.08 -38.60
C ARG A 485 -1.55 -30.86 -38.08
N PRO A 486 -2.87 -30.71 -38.38
CA PRO A 486 -3.64 -29.57 -37.84
C PRO A 486 -3.63 -29.48 -36.32
N TRP A 487 -3.77 -30.62 -35.64
CA TRP A 487 -3.74 -30.66 -34.16
C TRP A 487 -2.37 -30.35 -33.59
N ILE A 488 -1.29 -30.81 -34.21
CA ILE A 488 0.09 -30.48 -33.78
C ILE A 488 0.32 -28.96 -33.86
N ILE A 489 -0.12 -28.31 -34.95
CA ILE A 489 0.01 -26.86 -35.13
C ILE A 489 -0.91 -26.11 -34.17
N ALA A 490 -2.11 -26.62 -33.91
CA ALA A 490 -3.05 -25.96 -32.99
C ALA A 490 -2.67 -26.06 -31.52
N THR A 491 -1.91 -27.10 -31.11
CA THR A 491 -1.56 -27.36 -29.70
C THR A 491 -0.92 -26.16 -28.99
N PRO A 492 0.08 -25.44 -29.53
CA PRO A 492 0.62 -24.25 -28.87
C PRO A 492 -0.42 -23.17 -28.63
N PHE A 493 -1.26 -22.89 -29.62
CA PHE A 493 -2.32 -21.87 -29.54
C PHE A 493 -3.38 -22.26 -28.51
N ILE A 494 -3.79 -23.54 -28.50
CA ILE A 494 -4.71 -24.08 -27.49
C ILE A 494 -4.09 -23.94 -26.10
N THR A 495 -2.81 -24.27 -25.94
CA THR A 495 -2.10 -24.16 -24.66
C THR A 495 -2.10 -22.72 -24.15
N PHE A 496 -1.74 -21.75 -25.00
CA PHE A 496 -1.71 -20.32 -24.63
C PHE A 496 -3.11 -19.73 -24.41
N THR A 497 -4.18 -20.38 -24.83
CA THR A 497 -5.57 -19.97 -24.58
C THR A 497 -6.13 -20.66 -23.33
N VAL A 498 -5.95 -21.98 -23.23
CA VAL A 498 -6.54 -22.80 -22.15
C VAL A 498 -5.87 -22.57 -20.81
N LEU A 499 -4.52 -22.45 -20.78
CA LEU A 499 -3.81 -22.24 -19.50
C LEU A 499 -4.22 -20.97 -18.76
N PRO A 500 -4.33 -19.77 -19.39
CA PRO A 500 -4.83 -18.57 -18.71
C PRO A 500 -6.26 -18.75 -18.18
N LEU A 501 -7.15 -19.40 -18.94
CA LEU A 501 -8.53 -19.69 -18.52
C LEU A 501 -8.56 -20.64 -17.32
N MET A 502 -7.77 -21.72 -17.35
CA MET A 502 -7.62 -22.63 -16.22
C MET A 502 -7.05 -21.93 -14.99
N ASN A 503 -6.10 -21.02 -15.17
CA ASN A 503 -5.54 -20.25 -14.08
C ASN A 503 -6.56 -19.31 -13.45
N PHE A 504 -7.35 -18.64 -14.27
CA PHE A 504 -8.42 -17.78 -13.79
C PHE A 504 -9.48 -18.59 -13.02
N ALA A 505 -9.88 -19.74 -13.55
CA ALA A 505 -10.82 -20.66 -12.89
C ALA A 505 -10.25 -21.19 -11.56
N ALA A 506 -8.99 -21.67 -11.56
CA ALA A 506 -8.34 -22.14 -10.35
C ALA A 506 -8.22 -21.04 -9.27
N LEU A 507 -7.97 -19.81 -9.68
CA LEU A 507 -7.91 -18.65 -8.81
C LEU A 507 -9.28 -18.38 -8.16
N ARG A 508 -10.36 -18.40 -8.94
CA ARG A 508 -11.74 -18.21 -8.44
C ARG A 508 -12.18 -19.35 -7.51
N PHE A 509 -11.94 -20.60 -7.90
CA PHE A 509 -12.24 -21.74 -7.05
C PHE A 509 -11.39 -21.78 -5.80
N GLY A 510 -10.11 -21.40 -5.89
CA GLY A 510 -9.23 -21.25 -4.74
C GLY A 510 -9.70 -20.17 -3.76
N GLU A 511 -10.22 -19.03 -4.25
CA GLU A 511 -10.82 -17.98 -3.41
C GLU A 511 -12.06 -18.50 -2.67
N ALA A 512 -12.97 -19.18 -3.39
CA ALA A 512 -14.16 -19.79 -2.80
C ALA A 512 -13.78 -20.84 -1.74
N GLY A 513 -12.84 -21.73 -2.06
CA GLY A 513 -12.32 -22.71 -1.12
C GLY A 513 -11.68 -22.08 0.13
N MET A 514 -10.92 -20.99 -0.03
CA MET A 514 -10.35 -20.26 1.11
C MET A 514 -11.41 -19.59 1.99
N ASP A 515 -12.51 -19.11 1.43
CA ASP A 515 -13.60 -18.54 2.22
C ASP A 515 -14.35 -19.65 2.99
N VAL A 516 -14.55 -20.83 2.38
CA VAL A 516 -15.04 -22.03 3.11
C VAL A 516 -14.08 -22.43 4.23
N LEU A 517 -12.78 -22.56 3.95
CA LEU A 517 -11.77 -22.91 4.94
C LEU A 517 -11.78 -21.96 6.16
N LYS A 518 -11.88 -20.64 5.90
CA LYS A 518 -11.98 -19.62 6.96
C LYS A 518 -13.25 -19.72 7.79
N SER A 519 -14.28 -20.39 7.30
CA SER A 519 -15.55 -20.59 8.00
C SER A 519 -15.58 -21.82 8.93
N LEU A 520 -14.57 -22.70 8.86
CA LEU A 520 -14.49 -23.91 9.69
C LEU A 520 -14.13 -23.66 11.17
N PRO A 521 -13.20 -22.74 11.54
CA PRO A 521 -12.77 -22.59 12.94
C PRO A 521 -13.91 -22.39 13.96
N PRO A 522 -14.93 -21.55 13.73
CA PRO A 522 -16.01 -21.40 14.69
C PRO A 522 -16.84 -22.67 14.89
N LEU A 523 -16.98 -23.50 13.86
CA LEU A 523 -17.68 -24.80 13.95
C LEU A 523 -16.86 -25.81 14.74
N ILE A 524 -15.54 -25.84 14.52
CA ILE A 524 -14.63 -26.71 15.27
C ILE A 524 -14.65 -26.31 16.75
N VAL A 525 -14.55 -25.02 17.08
CA VAL A 525 -14.58 -24.51 18.46
C VAL A 525 -15.90 -24.84 19.14
N ALA A 526 -17.04 -24.78 18.41
CA ALA A 526 -18.34 -25.13 18.93
C ALA A 526 -18.49 -26.61 19.29
N LEU A 527 -17.72 -27.50 18.65
CA LEU A 527 -17.75 -28.93 18.89
C LEU A 527 -16.79 -29.39 19.98
N VAL A 528 -15.77 -28.61 20.34
CA VAL A 528 -14.79 -29.00 21.38
C VAL A 528 -15.42 -28.87 22.76
N PRO A 529 -15.47 -29.96 23.55
CA PRO A 529 -16.00 -29.94 24.90
C PRO A 529 -15.28 -28.92 25.78
N GLY A 530 -16.02 -28.18 26.59
CA GLY A 530 -15.47 -27.16 27.51
C GLY A 530 -15.24 -25.77 26.90
N GLN A 531 -15.10 -25.63 25.59
CA GLN A 531 -14.91 -24.31 24.94
C GLN A 531 -16.21 -23.54 24.74
N GLN A 532 -17.36 -24.18 24.83
CA GLN A 532 -18.67 -23.53 24.67
C GLN A 532 -18.91 -22.40 25.69
N LYS A 533 -18.53 -22.60 26.97
CA LYS A 533 -18.64 -21.55 28.02
C LYS A 533 -17.74 -20.36 27.71
N ALA A 534 -16.53 -20.62 27.23
CA ALA A 534 -15.58 -19.57 26.85
C ALA A 534 -16.05 -18.79 25.61
N LEU A 535 -16.66 -19.48 24.65
CA LEU A 535 -17.26 -18.86 23.45
C LEU A 535 -18.45 -17.97 23.82
N LEU A 536 -19.34 -18.42 24.72
CA LEU A 536 -20.45 -17.61 25.23
C LEU A 536 -19.95 -16.36 25.99
N LYS A 537 -18.87 -16.51 26.78
CA LYS A 537 -18.24 -15.38 27.45
C LYS A 537 -17.66 -14.39 26.42
N LEU A 538 -17.01 -14.89 25.37
CA LEU A 538 -16.47 -14.07 24.30
C LEU A 538 -17.57 -13.31 23.55
N LYS A 539 -18.72 -13.95 23.30
CA LYS A 539 -19.90 -13.33 22.69
C LYS A 539 -20.46 -12.19 23.55
N ARG A 540 -20.63 -12.43 24.88
CA ARG A 540 -21.05 -11.38 25.81
C ARG A 540 -20.05 -10.22 25.85
N THR A 541 -18.75 -10.50 25.93
CA THR A 541 -17.71 -9.46 25.89
C THR A 541 -17.81 -8.63 24.61
N ARG A 542 -18.09 -9.26 23.45
CA ARG A 542 -18.30 -8.55 22.18
C ARG A 542 -19.49 -7.62 22.24
N GLU A 543 -20.63 -8.12 22.75
CA GLU A 543 -21.88 -7.36 22.87
C GLU A 543 -21.70 -6.15 23.81
N GLU A 544 -21.03 -6.34 24.96
CA GLU A 544 -20.69 -5.27 25.89
C GLU A 544 -19.78 -4.21 25.28
N LEU A 545 -18.71 -4.65 24.58
CA LEU A 545 -17.79 -3.73 23.89
C LEU A 545 -18.48 -2.98 22.75
N SER A 546 -19.33 -3.66 21.97
CA SER A 546 -20.11 -3.05 20.90
C SER A 546 -21.04 -1.96 21.44
N LYS A 547 -21.76 -2.23 22.55
CA LYS A 547 -22.63 -1.27 23.20
C LYS A 547 -21.84 -0.07 23.74
N ARG A 548 -20.81 -0.30 24.55
CA ARG A 548 -19.95 0.77 25.10
C ARG A 548 -19.35 1.65 24.00
N LEU A 549 -18.88 1.04 22.91
CA LEU A 549 -18.35 1.78 21.78
C LEU A 549 -19.42 2.63 21.09
N THR A 550 -20.63 2.09 20.93
CA THR A 550 -21.75 2.84 20.36
C THR A 550 -22.14 4.02 21.25
N ASP A 551 -22.24 3.80 22.56
CA ASP A 551 -22.55 4.85 23.52
C ASP A 551 -21.50 5.98 23.47
N VAL A 552 -20.23 5.65 23.42
CA VAL A 552 -19.12 6.62 23.31
C VAL A 552 -19.19 7.38 21.98
N VAL A 553 -19.43 6.71 20.86
CA VAL A 553 -19.55 7.35 19.53
C VAL A 553 -20.78 8.27 19.48
N ASP A 554 -21.89 7.90 20.12
CA ASP A 554 -23.12 8.71 20.15
C ASP A 554 -22.98 9.94 21.03
N GLU A 555 -22.20 9.86 22.10
CA GLU A 555 -21.96 10.98 23.02
C GLU A 555 -20.89 11.95 22.48
N LEU A 556 -19.76 11.43 21.97
CA LEU A 556 -18.62 12.24 21.55
C LEU A 556 -18.68 12.65 20.07
N GLY A 557 -19.35 11.89 19.23
CA GLY A 557 -19.45 12.17 17.79
C GLY A 557 -20.03 13.56 17.45
N PRO A 558 -21.10 14.02 18.13
CA PRO A 558 -21.64 15.37 17.91
C PRO A 558 -20.68 16.51 18.29
N GLN A 559 -19.66 16.26 19.10
CA GLN A 559 -18.66 17.28 19.50
C GLN A 559 -17.64 17.55 18.40
N ILE A 560 -17.45 16.60 17.47
CA ILE A 560 -16.49 16.73 16.37
C ILE A 560 -17.19 17.03 15.05
N TYR A 561 -18.37 16.44 14.82
CA TYR A 561 -19.04 16.50 13.52
C TYR A 561 -20.36 17.22 13.62
N ASP A 562 -20.48 18.36 12.95
CA ASP A 562 -21.76 19.04 12.74
C ASP A 562 -22.74 18.11 12.00
N ASN A 563 -24.00 18.09 12.46
CA ASN A 563 -25.03 17.20 11.90
C ASN A 563 -24.69 15.69 11.96
N PHE A 564 -23.99 15.24 13.02
CA PHE A 564 -23.55 13.85 13.22
C PHE A 564 -24.64 12.83 12.89
N LYS A 565 -25.89 13.03 13.35
CA LYS A 565 -27.03 12.12 13.11
C LYS A 565 -27.35 11.95 11.63
N LYS A 566 -27.25 13.01 10.81
CA LYS A 566 -27.53 12.97 9.36
C LYS A 566 -26.37 12.38 8.56
N THR A 567 -25.14 12.57 9.02
CA THR A 567 -23.92 12.12 8.33
C THR A 567 -23.39 10.78 8.84
N ARG A 568 -24.15 10.13 9.71
CA ARG A 568 -23.78 8.83 10.31
C ARG A 568 -23.68 7.75 9.23
N ILE A 569 -22.59 7.00 9.23
CA ILE A 569 -22.32 5.94 8.23
C ILE A 569 -23.06 4.64 8.59
N VAL A 570 -23.23 4.39 9.88
CA VAL A 570 -23.88 3.20 10.45
C VAL A 570 -25.03 3.64 11.34
N ASP A 571 -26.23 3.22 11.03
CA ASP A 571 -27.40 3.45 11.90
C ASP A 571 -27.56 2.25 12.85
N PRO A 572 -27.36 2.43 14.17
CA PRO A 572 -27.51 1.35 15.14
C PRO A 572 -28.97 0.98 15.38
N SER A 573 -29.94 1.83 14.99
CA SER A 573 -31.38 1.55 15.12
C SER A 573 -31.93 0.72 13.96
N ALA A 574 -31.20 0.60 12.86
CA ALA A 574 -31.59 -0.23 11.73
C ALA A 574 -31.50 -1.72 12.10
N LYS A 575 -32.61 -2.25 12.61
CA LYS A 575 -32.74 -3.64 13.10
C LYS A 575 -32.55 -4.71 12.01
N ASP A 576 -32.47 -4.36 10.72
CA ASP A 576 -32.36 -5.34 9.63
C ASP A 576 -31.45 -4.86 8.50
N GLY A 577 -30.66 -5.79 7.98
CA GLY A 577 -29.75 -5.62 6.83
C GLY A 577 -30.42 -5.24 5.50
N SER A 578 -31.72 -4.87 5.51
CA SER A 578 -32.49 -4.51 4.32
C SER A 578 -32.05 -3.20 3.66
N HIS A 579 -31.55 -2.22 4.41
CA HIS A 579 -31.14 -0.92 3.85
C HIS A 579 -29.81 -0.99 3.08
N ALA A 580 -28.85 -1.80 3.51
CA ALA A 580 -27.57 -1.97 2.79
C ALA A 580 -27.75 -2.75 1.47
N LEU A 581 -28.71 -3.68 1.44
CA LEU A 581 -29.11 -4.38 0.21
C LEU A 581 -29.92 -3.46 -0.73
N ARG A 582 -30.73 -2.55 -0.20
CA ARG A 582 -31.48 -1.56 -1.00
C ARG A 582 -30.58 -0.50 -1.64
N GLN A 583 -29.54 -0.01 -0.96
CA GLN A 583 -28.53 0.87 -1.58
C GLN A 583 -27.65 0.15 -2.63
N ARG A 584 -27.40 -1.15 -2.47
CA ARG A 584 -26.78 -1.98 -3.51
C ARG A 584 -27.68 -2.16 -4.73
N LYS A 585 -29.03 -2.20 -4.54
CA LYS A 585 -30.01 -2.27 -5.64
C LYS A 585 -30.33 -0.92 -6.28
N GLY A 586 -30.12 0.20 -5.58
CA GLY A 586 -30.41 1.55 -6.11
C GLY A 586 -29.30 2.19 -6.92
N GLY A 587 -28.08 1.67 -6.89
CA GLY A 587 -26.91 2.24 -7.56
C GLY A 587 -26.38 1.45 -8.76
N LEU A 588 -26.91 0.27 -9.04
CA LEU A 588 -26.60 -0.54 -10.22
C LEU A 588 -27.90 -1.03 -10.83
N ALA A 589 -28.21 -0.49 -12.00
CA ALA A 589 -29.37 -0.86 -12.79
C ALA A 589 -29.48 -2.38 -12.94
N LYS A 590 -30.71 -2.87 -12.80
CA LYS A 590 -31.31 -4.08 -13.37
C LYS A 590 -30.29 -5.08 -13.98
N ASN A 591 -30.25 -6.29 -13.42
CA ASN A 591 -29.65 -7.52 -13.92
C ASN A 591 -28.23 -7.86 -13.41
N GLU A 592 -28.04 -7.93 -12.08
CA GLU A 592 -27.04 -8.86 -11.56
C GLU A 592 -27.66 -9.66 -10.42
N GLU A 593 -28.31 -10.76 -10.76
CA GLU A 593 -28.36 -11.92 -9.88
C GLU A 593 -26.91 -12.22 -9.51
N ALA A 594 -26.59 -12.23 -8.20
CA ALA A 594 -25.26 -12.56 -7.73
C ALA A 594 -24.87 -13.91 -8.37
N SER A 595 -23.97 -13.86 -9.33
CA SER A 595 -23.57 -15.05 -10.07
C SER A 595 -22.83 -15.97 -9.11
N ILE A 596 -22.98 -17.28 -9.29
CA ILE A 596 -22.19 -18.31 -8.57
C ILE A 596 -20.69 -17.98 -8.59
N LEU A 597 -20.22 -17.25 -9.61
CA LEU A 597 -18.83 -16.87 -9.81
C LEU A 597 -18.39 -15.67 -8.94
N ASP A 598 -19.33 -14.81 -8.50
CA ASP A 598 -18.99 -13.60 -7.72
C ASP A 598 -18.93 -13.87 -6.22
N ASP A 599 -19.84 -14.64 -5.67
CA ASP A 599 -19.81 -15.12 -4.28
C ASP A 599 -20.51 -16.48 -4.14
N PRO A 600 -19.80 -17.57 -4.53
CA PRO A 600 -20.38 -18.92 -4.53
C PRO A 600 -20.85 -19.39 -3.15
N MET A 601 -20.26 -18.85 -2.08
CA MET A 601 -20.60 -19.22 -0.71
C MET A 601 -21.93 -18.64 -0.25
N SER A 602 -22.13 -17.32 -0.44
CA SER A 602 -23.37 -16.70 -0.05
C SER A 602 -24.54 -17.23 -0.88
N TRP A 603 -24.34 -17.47 -2.18
CA TRP A 603 -25.34 -18.05 -3.06
C TRP A 603 -25.76 -19.48 -2.63
N LEU A 604 -24.80 -20.32 -2.27
CA LEU A 604 -25.08 -21.70 -1.83
C LEU A 604 -25.68 -21.74 -0.41
N ASP A 605 -25.15 -20.95 0.52
CA ASP A 605 -25.69 -20.84 1.88
C ASP A 605 -27.13 -20.31 1.88
N ASP A 606 -27.45 -19.36 0.97
CA ASP A 606 -28.81 -18.84 0.81
C ASP A 606 -29.78 -19.87 0.21
N ARG A 607 -29.36 -20.59 -0.81
CA ARG A 607 -30.21 -21.59 -1.45
C ARG A 607 -30.43 -22.86 -0.63
N LEU A 608 -29.40 -23.29 0.13
CA LEU A 608 -29.47 -24.55 0.87
C LEU A 608 -29.98 -24.36 2.30
N PHE A 609 -29.76 -23.20 2.91
CA PHE A 609 -30.05 -22.99 4.33
C PHE A 609 -30.90 -21.74 4.64
N GLY A 610 -31.21 -20.90 3.66
CA GLY A 610 -32.04 -19.71 3.83
C GLY A 610 -31.50 -18.68 4.83
N TRP A 611 -30.18 -18.63 5.05
CA TRP A 611 -29.58 -17.93 6.19
C TRP A 611 -29.22 -16.48 5.93
N THR A 612 -29.36 -15.99 4.73
CA THR A 612 -28.97 -14.63 4.36
C THR A 612 -30.11 -13.82 3.76
N MET A 613 -31.29 -14.43 3.53
CA MET A 613 -32.49 -13.69 3.13
C MET A 613 -33.28 -13.27 4.37
N PRO A 614 -33.45 -11.96 4.63
CA PRO A 614 -34.60 -11.50 5.41
C PRO A 614 -35.86 -11.85 4.61
N GLU A 615 -36.93 -12.28 5.30
CA GLU A 615 -38.25 -12.40 4.69
C GLU A 615 -38.59 -11.15 3.88
N PRO A 616 -39.19 -11.29 2.69
CA PRO A 616 -39.62 -10.14 1.92
C PRO A 616 -40.59 -9.32 2.80
N PRO A 617 -40.45 -7.98 2.86
CA PRO A 617 -41.41 -7.16 3.56
C PRO A 617 -42.80 -7.38 2.97
N ALA A 618 -43.79 -7.53 3.83
CA ALA A 618 -45.19 -7.56 3.43
C ALA A 618 -45.47 -6.38 2.49
N GLU A 619 -46.18 -6.66 1.40
CA GLU A 619 -46.61 -5.64 0.44
C GLU A 619 -47.39 -4.53 1.16
N GLY A 620 -46.88 -3.32 1.10
CA GLY A 620 -47.54 -2.10 1.55
C GLY A 620 -46.60 -1.16 2.26
N ASP A 621 -45.91 -0.34 1.47
CA ASP A 621 -45.72 1.09 1.75
C ASP A 621 -44.98 1.73 0.56
N GLU A 622 -45.78 2.46 -0.21
CA GLU A 622 -45.33 3.35 -1.28
C GLU A 622 -44.71 4.64 -0.73
N ALA A 623 -43.81 5.15 -1.53
CA ALA A 623 -43.42 6.55 -1.69
C ALA A 623 -42.66 7.23 -0.56
N TRP A 624 -41.47 7.72 -0.99
CA TRP A 624 -40.99 9.13 -0.91
C TRP A 624 -39.67 9.23 -1.68
N GLY A 625 -39.59 9.96 -2.55
CA GLY A 625 -39.29 11.12 -3.29
C GLY A 625 -37.77 11.44 -3.34
N ASP A 626 -37.32 11.64 -4.59
CA ASP A 626 -36.05 12.27 -4.96
C ASP A 626 -35.77 13.56 -4.18
N THR A 627 -34.52 13.73 -3.76
CA THR A 627 -33.87 15.05 -3.81
C THR A 627 -32.34 14.89 -3.89
N ASP A 628 -31.79 15.44 -4.95
CA ASP A 628 -30.39 15.76 -5.19
C ASP A 628 -29.75 16.57 -4.04
N TYR A 629 -28.52 16.23 -3.68
CA TYR A 629 -27.37 17.16 -3.56
C TYR A 629 -26.07 16.37 -3.41
#